data_cd04a022956c10721cef43ea34f78d68
#
_entry.id   cd04a022956c10721cef43ea34f78d68
#
_cell.length_a   1.000
_cell.length_b   1.000
_cell.length_c   1.000
_cell.angle_alpha   90.00
_cell.angle_beta   90.00
_cell.angle_gamma   90.00
#
_symmetry.space_group_name_H-M   'P 1'
#
loop_
_entity.id
_entity.type
_entity.pdbx_description
1 polymer ?
#
loop_
_entity_poly.entity_id
_entity_poly.type
_entity_poly.pdbx_seq_one_letter_code
_entity_poly.pdbx_strand_id
1 'polypeptide(L)'
;KAAVKPSSGTLQHLMGAALKSKEFVGDRLESTSADPTTGGFRLIAQHYAIGGGIAGIFTSYELGASAVSIESDPGAKQLNIAQLQPPKTSDGKRREWAEGLLYFYVRGDYVVMIQSSAVRQGQLEEHLSWLLKKTTERIGPAVELANQPTKSARDLVKRSHVRAVNFGGSLMRPKSEENATGPRRHQFKVVGPML
;
A
#
# COMPACT_ATOMS: atom_id res chain seq x y z
N LYS A 1 -13.05 14.83 22.45
CA LYS A 1 -12.47 13.90 21.47
C LYS A 1 -13.06 12.54 21.77
N ALA A 2 -14.06 12.10 21.00
CA ALA A 2 -14.61 10.76 21.13
C ALA A 2 -13.57 9.79 20.55
N ALA A 3 -12.94 9.00 21.39
CA ALA A 3 -12.17 7.86 20.95
C ALA A 3 -13.13 6.88 20.28
N VAL A 4 -12.97 6.66 18.98
CA VAL A 4 -13.64 5.58 18.29
C VAL A 4 -13.17 4.29 18.95
N LYS A 5 -14.06 3.54 19.60
CA LYS A 5 -13.75 2.22 20.13
C LYS A 5 -13.26 1.36 18.96
N PRO A 6 -12.09 0.72 19.06
CA PRO A 6 -11.66 -0.22 18.04
C PRO A 6 -12.73 -1.30 17.90
N SER A 7 -13.12 -1.61 16.68
CA SER A 7 -13.97 -2.77 16.38
C SER A 7 -13.35 -4.00 17.05
N SER A 8 -14.17 -4.77 17.76
CA SER A 8 -13.75 -5.88 18.62
C SER A 8 -13.10 -7.03 17.85
N GLY A 9 -11.83 -6.91 17.50
CA GLY A 9 -11.06 -7.96 16.85
C GLY A 9 -9.70 -7.49 16.36
N THR A 10 -8.72 -8.40 16.31
CA THR A 10 -7.41 -8.13 15.71
C THR A 10 -7.52 -8.02 14.19
N LEU A 11 -6.56 -7.36 13.55
CA LEU A 11 -6.46 -7.28 12.09
C LEU A 11 -6.51 -8.67 11.45
N GLN A 12 -5.80 -9.66 12.02
CA GLN A 12 -5.85 -11.04 11.57
C GLN A 12 -7.26 -11.61 11.56
N HIS A 13 -8.03 -11.39 12.64
CA HIS A 13 -9.39 -11.89 12.76
C HIS A 13 -10.30 -11.23 11.71
N LEU A 14 -10.24 -9.92 11.58
CA LEU A 14 -11.02 -9.15 10.61
C LEU A 14 -10.69 -9.56 9.17
N MET A 15 -9.40 -9.69 8.84
CA MET A 15 -8.97 -10.17 7.53
C MET A 15 -9.44 -11.59 7.26
N GLY A 16 -9.32 -12.50 8.23
CA GLY A 16 -9.77 -13.89 8.08
C GLY A 16 -11.26 -13.97 7.78
N ALA A 17 -12.08 -13.19 8.48
CA ALA A 17 -13.51 -13.09 8.22
C ALA A 17 -13.82 -12.50 6.85
N ALA A 18 -13.13 -11.42 6.46
CA ALA A 18 -13.31 -10.79 5.15
C ALA A 18 -12.91 -11.70 3.99
N LEU A 19 -11.76 -12.37 4.09
CA LEU A 19 -11.26 -13.30 3.06
C LEU A 19 -12.15 -14.55 2.92
N LYS A 20 -12.74 -15.02 4.04
CA LYS A 20 -13.70 -16.11 4.01
C LYS A 20 -15.03 -15.71 3.36
N SER A 21 -15.52 -14.49 3.61
CA SER A 21 -16.77 -13.99 3.03
C SER A 21 -16.61 -13.58 1.56
N LYS A 22 -15.41 -13.25 1.13
CA LYS A 22 -15.03 -12.84 -0.24
C LYS A 22 -14.15 -13.92 -0.86
N GLU A 23 -14.75 -15.08 -1.11
CA GLU A 23 -14.02 -16.27 -1.56
C GLU A 23 -13.42 -16.10 -2.95
N PHE A 24 -14.17 -15.50 -3.87
CA PHE A 24 -13.74 -15.31 -5.24
C PHE A 24 -12.80 -14.09 -5.38
N VAL A 25 -11.87 -14.18 -6.33
CA VAL A 25 -10.93 -13.09 -6.63
C VAL A 25 -11.68 -11.80 -6.99
N GLY A 26 -12.78 -11.90 -7.74
CA GLY A 26 -13.62 -10.76 -8.10
C GLY A 26 -14.18 -9.98 -6.90
N ASP A 27 -14.49 -10.67 -5.80
CA ASP A 27 -15.01 -10.05 -4.57
C ASP A 27 -13.93 -9.25 -3.82
N ARG A 28 -12.65 -9.53 -4.11
CA ARG A 28 -11.47 -8.89 -3.53
C ARG A 28 -10.79 -7.92 -4.49
N LEU A 29 -11.37 -7.73 -5.67
CA LEU A 29 -10.85 -6.84 -6.70
C LEU A 29 -11.38 -5.43 -6.47
N GLU A 30 -10.50 -4.55 -6.03
CA GLU A 30 -10.80 -3.14 -5.84
C GLU A 30 -10.42 -2.34 -7.07
N SER A 31 -11.37 -1.61 -7.65
CA SER A 31 -11.06 -0.61 -8.68
C SER A 31 -10.47 0.65 -8.04
N THR A 32 -9.34 1.11 -8.55
CA THR A 32 -8.71 2.36 -8.11
C THR A 32 -9.17 3.57 -8.94
N SER A 33 -10.00 3.33 -9.97
CA SER A 33 -10.58 4.35 -10.84
C SER A 33 -12.10 4.40 -10.70
N ALA A 34 -12.67 5.56 -10.98
CA ALA A 34 -14.11 5.73 -11.11
C ALA A 34 -14.69 4.98 -12.30
N ASP A 35 -13.90 4.77 -13.35
CA ASP A 35 -14.25 3.96 -14.53
C ASP A 35 -13.59 2.58 -14.42
N PRO A 36 -14.36 1.51 -14.17
CA PRO A 36 -13.82 0.17 -14.07
C PRO A 36 -13.35 -0.43 -15.41
N THR A 37 -13.61 0.21 -16.53
CA THR A 37 -13.22 -0.30 -17.87
C THR A 37 -11.83 0.14 -18.30
N THR A 38 -11.30 1.22 -17.71
CA THR A 38 -10.01 1.84 -18.08
C THR A 38 -9.06 2.04 -16.90
N GLY A 39 -9.41 1.54 -15.72
CA GLY A 39 -8.70 1.85 -14.50
C GLY A 39 -7.72 0.79 -14.04
N GLY A 40 -7.00 1.17 -13.02
CA GLY A 40 -6.17 0.27 -12.24
C GLY A 40 -7.00 -0.56 -11.27
N PHE A 41 -6.45 -1.70 -10.93
CA PHE A 41 -7.02 -2.63 -9.96
C PHE A 41 -5.99 -3.05 -8.95
N ARG A 42 -6.45 -3.35 -7.73
CA ARG A 42 -5.61 -3.94 -6.70
C ARG A 42 -6.36 -5.03 -5.96
N LEU A 43 -5.62 -6.05 -5.51
CA LEU A 43 -6.22 -7.23 -4.87
C LEU A 43 -5.22 -8.01 -4.05
N ILE A 44 -5.74 -8.77 -3.09
CA ILE A 44 -5.02 -9.90 -2.50
C ILE A 44 -5.19 -11.08 -3.45
N ALA A 45 -4.14 -11.34 -4.27
CA ALA A 45 -4.17 -12.38 -5.31
C ALA A 45 -4.19 -13.79 -4.71
N GLN A 46 -3.42 -14.02 -3.66
CA GLN A 46 -3.31 -15.29 -2.95
C GLN A 46 -3.24 -15.07 -1.46
N HIS A 47 -3.79 -16.01 -0.68
CA HIS A 47 -3.66 -16.00 0.77
C HIS A 47 -3.68 -17.43 1.31
N TYR A 48 -2.99 -17.61 2.43
CA TYR A 48 -2.80 -18.92 3.08
C TYR A 48 -2.82 -18.74 4.59
N ALA A 49 -3.49 -19.66 5.29
CA ALA A 49 -3.36 -19.78 6.75
C ALA A 49 -2.09 -20.59 7.06
N ILE A 50 -1.10 -19.97 7.68
CA ILE A 50 0.18 -20.61 7.99
C ILE A 50 0.74 -20.05 9.31
N GLY A 51 1.34 -20.92 10.14
CA GLY A 51 2.04 -20.50 11.36
C GLY A 51 1.16 -19.73 12.37
N GLY A 52 -0.16 -19.97 12.36
CA GLY A 52 -1.11 -19.26 13.22
C GLY A 52 -1.42 -17.83 12.76
N GLY A 53 -1.07 -17.47 11.54
CA GLY A 53 -1.36 -16.19 10.91
C GLY A 53 -1.89 -16.35 9.49
N ILE A 54 -1.96 -15.25 8.75
CA ILE A 54 -2.38 -15.19 7.35
C ILE A 54 -1.21 -14.64 6.54
N ALA A 55 -0.67 -15.45 5.62
CA ALA A 55 0.27 -15.00 4.60
C ALA A 55 -0.49 -14.68 3.31
N GLY A 56 0.02 -13.74 2.50
CA GLY A 56 -0.59 -13.44 1.20
C GLY A 56 0.29 -12.64 0.28
N ILE A 57 -0.21 -12.51 -0.95
CA ILE A 57 0.39 -11.72 -2.02
C ILE A 57 -0.63 -10.65 -2.43
N PHE A 58 -0.24 -9.41 -2.26
CA PHE A 58 -0.99 -8.25 -2.72
C PHE A 58 -0.33 -7.70 -3.98
N THR A 59 -1.12 -7.30 -4.96
CA THR A 59 -0.67 -6.77 -6.25
C THR A 59 -1.63 -5.71 -6.78
N SER A 60 -1.11 -4.91 -7.72
CA SER A 60 -1.90 -4.00 -8.57
C SER A 60 -1.59 -4.24 -10.03
N TYR A 61 -2.53 -3.89 -10.91
CA TYR A 61 -2.38 -3.92 -12.35
C TYR A 61 -3.32 -2.90 -13.01
N GLU A 62 -2.97 -2.48 -14.22
CA GLU A 62 -3.84 -1.69 -15.09
C GLU A 62 -4.32 -2.54 -16.26
N LEU A 63 -5.61 -2.39 -16.63
CA LEU A 63 -6.19 -3.11 -17.77
C LEU A 63 -5.52 -2.68 -19.07
N GLY A 64 -5.00 -3.67 -19.81
CA GLY A 64 -4.39 -3.42 -21.12
C GLY A 64 -3.03 -2.73 -21.07
N ALA A 65 -2.42 -2.60 -19.90
CA ALA A 65 -1.07 -2.10 -19.77
C ALA A 65 -0.09 -2.92 -20.61
N SER A 66 0.85 -2.24 -21.26
CA SER A 66 1.94 -2.87 -22.01
C SER A 66 3.26 -2.69 -21.27
N ALA A 67 4.10 -3.71 -21.30
CA ALA A 67 5.48 -3.60 -20.84
C ALA A 67 6.37 -3.06 -21.97
N VAL A 68 7.32 -2.20 -21.61
CA VAL A 68 8.31 -1.71 -22.56
C VAL A 68 9.55 -2.60 -22.52
N SER A 69 9.98 -3.10 -23.66
CA SER A 69 11.24 -3.80 -23.83
C SER A 69 12.21 -2.95 -24.65
N ILE A 70 13.48 -3.01 -24.29
CA ILE A 70 14.58 -2.33 -24.99
C ILE A 70 15.52 -3.41 -25.48
N GLU A 71 15.88 -3.34 -26.75
CA GLU A 71 16.94 -4.18 -27.31
C GLU A 71 18.30 -3.79 -26.72
N SER A 72 19.03 -4.78 -26.17
CA SER A 72 20.32 -4.53 -25.54
C SER A 72 21.44 -4.83 -26.54
N ASP A 73 21.83 -3.83 -27.32
CA ASP A 73 22.98 -3.90 -28.23
C ASP A 73 23.93 -2.72 -27.97
N PRO A 74 25.05 -2.94 -27.24
CA PRO A 74 26.02 -1.88 -26.96
C PRO A 74 26.72 -1.30 -28.23
N GLY A 75 26.65 -2.00 -29.34
CA GLY A 75 27.23 -1.55 -30.64
C GLY A 75 26.26 -0.74 -31.48
N ALA A 76 24.99 -0.70 -31.12
CA ALA A 76 23.98 0.01 -31.90
C ALA A 76 24.07 1.52 -31.66
N LYS A 77 23.86 2.32 -32.71
CA LYS A 77 23.73 3.78 -32.60
C LYS A 77 22.40 4.22 -31.99
N GLN A 78 21.37 3.40 -32.10
CA GLN A 78 20.03 3.61 -31.54
C GLN A 78 19.47 2.26 -31.09
N LEU A 79 18.68 2.24 -30.04
CA LEU A 79 18.05 1.04 -29.53
C LEU A 79 16.58 0.99 -29.96
N ASN A 80 16.13 -0.19 -30.36
CA ASN A 80 14.73 -0.42 -30.64
C ASN A 80 13.94 -0.55 -29.33
N ILE A 81 12.80 0.14 -29.27
CA ILE A 81 11.87 0.08 -28.14
C ILE A 81 10.59 -0.57 -28.65
N ALA A 82 10.16 -1.65 -28.01
CA ALA A 82 8.93 -2.35 -28.34
C ALA A 82 7.98 -2.39 -27.15
N GLN A 83 6.69 -2.29 -27.43
CA GLN A 83 5.64 -2.50 -26.42
C GLN A 83 5.17 -3.96 -26.51
N LEU A 84 5.27 -4.64 -25.38
CA LEU A 84 4.86 -6.05 -25.24
C LEU A 84 3.49 -6.12 -24.57
N GLN A 85 2.58 -6.84 -25.17
CA GLN A 85 1.29 -7.18 -24.55
C GLN A 85 1.45 -8.44 -23.69
N PRO A 86 0.67 -8.60 -22.62
CA PRO A 86 0.71 -9.82 -21.82
C PRO A 86 0.38 -11.04 -22.66
N PRO A 87 1.15 -12.13 -22.58
CA PRO A 87 0.84 -13.35 -23.31
C PRO A 87 -0.46 -13.96 -22.77
N LYS A 88 -1.28 -14.51 -23.65
CA LYS A 88 -2.47 -15.28 -23.23
C LYS A 88 -2.04 -16.54 -22.49
N THR A 89 -2.93 -17.05 -21.63
CA THR A 89 -2.75 -18.38 -21.04
C THR A 89 -2.91 -19.47 -22.12
N SER A 90 -2.47 -20.70 -21.83
CA SER A 90 -2.65 -21.84 -22.74
C SER A 90 -4.11 -22.14 -23.08
N ASP A 91 -5.04 -21.82 -22.17
CA ASP A 91 -6.50 -21.92 -22.35
C ASP A 91 -7.13 -20.61 -22.90
N GLY A 92 -6.30 -19.69 -23.41
CA GLY A 92 -6.75 -18.45 -24.08
C GLY A 92 -7.25 -17.34 -23.16
N LYS A 93 -7.15 -17.50 -21.83
CA LYS A 93 -7.55 -16.43 -20.89
C LYS A 93 -6.63 -15.23 -20.99
N ARG A 94 -7.20 -14.06 -20.79
CA ARG A 94 -6.48 -12.81 -20.74
C ARG A 94 -5.56 -12.76 -19.51
N ARG A 95 -4.37 -12.20 -19.69
CA ARG A 95 -3.44 -11.83 -18.61
C ARG A 95 -3.26 -10.32 -18.59
N GLU A 96 -2.88 -9.82 -17.44
CA GLU A 96 -2.46 -8.43 -17.27
C GLU A 96 -1.06 -8.40 -16.66
N TRP A 97 -0.32 -7.35 -16.94
CA TRP A 97 0.97 -7.11 -16.30
C TRP A 97 0.75 -6.62 -14.88
N ALA A 98 1.29 -7.33 -13.89
CA ALA A 98 1.33 -6.82 -12.53
C ALA A 98 2.36 -5.70 -12.43
N GLU A 99 1.98 -4.57 -11.85
CA GLU A 99 2.89 -3.45 -11.58
C GLU A 99 3.96 -3.83 -10.57
N GLY A 100 3.61 -4.67 -9.61
CA GLY A 100 4.51 -5.16 -8.60
C GLY A 100 3.82 -6.12 -7.64
N LEU A 101 4.61 -6.66 -6.72
CA LEU A 101 4.14 -7.60 -5.71
C LEU A 101 4.53 -7.09 -4.31
N LEU A 102 3.62 -7.29 -3.35
CA LEU A 102 3.86 -7.12 -1.94
C LEU A 102 3.47 -8.43 -1.23
N TYR A 103 4.44 -9.06 -0.61
CA TYR A 103 4.22 -10.22 0.24
C TYR A 103 3.95 -9.75 1.65
N PHE A 104 2.94 -10.30 2.29
CA PHE A 104 2.62 -9.96 3.68
C PHE A 104 2.35 -11.19 4.53
N TYR A 105 2.57 -11.03 5.83
CA TYR A 105 2.17 -11.98 6.86
C TYR A 105 1.57 -11.21 8.03
N VAL A 106 0.36 -11.60 8.44
CA VAL A 106 -0.40 -10.97 9.52
C VAL A 106 -0.59 -11.96 10.66
N ARG A 107 -0.20 -11.56 11.88
CA ARG A 107 -0.46 -12.31 13.10
C ARG A 107 -0.91 -11.38 14.21
N GLY A 108 -2.16 -11.54 14.68
CA GLY A 108 -2.79 -10.55 15.55
C GLY A 108 -2.92 -9.19 14.83
N ASP A 109 -2.28 -8.17 15.40
CA ASP A 109 -2.20 -6.83 14.82
C ASP A 109 -0.81 -6.52 14.20
N TYR A 110 0.06 -7.52 14.13
CA TYR A 110 1.40 -7.37 13.56
C TYR A 110 1.39 -7.77 12.10
N VAL A 111 2.01 -6.93 11.26
CA VAL A 111 2.18 -7.16 9.83
C VAL A 111 3.66 -7.14 9.48
N VAL A 112 4.12 -8.18 8.80
CA VAL A 112 5.45 -8.23 8.19
C VAL A 112 5.24 -8.16 6.68
N MET A 113 6.04 -7.32 5.99
CA MET A 113 5.89 -7.09 4.57
C MET A 113 7.24 -7.13 3.86
N ILE A 114 7.22 -7.65 2.63
CA ILE A 114 8.28 -7.51 1.63
C ILE A 114 7.63 -6.88 0.40
N GLN A 115 8.04 -5.67 0.08
CA GLN A 115 7.39 -4.86 -0.96
C GLN A 115 8.31 -4.58 -2.13
N SER A 116 7.74 -4.48 -3.33
CA SER A 116 8.42 -3.95 -4.52
C SER A 116 8.47 -2.42 -4.49
N SER A 117 9.16 -1.82 -5.45
CA SER A 117 9.18 -0.36 -5.60
C SER A 117 7.82 0.21 -6.03
N ALA A 118 7.04 -0.54 -6.80
CA ALA A 118 5.77 -0.11 -7.37
C ALA A 118 4.58 -0.34 -6.44
N VAL A 119 4.60 -1.42 -5.63
CA VAL A 119 3.50 -1.76 -4.70
C VAL A 119 4.00 -1.65 -3.27
N ARG A 120 3.47 -0.67 -2.53
CA ARG A 120 3.96 -0.26 -1.21
C ARG A 120 2.89 -0.39 -0.13
N GLN A 121 3.35 -0.23 1.12
CA GLN A 121 2.53 -0.26 2.34
C GLN A 121 1.22 0.54 2.22
N GLY A 122 1.26 1.80 1.77
CA GLY A 122 0.07 2.66 1.69
C GLY A 122 -1.04 2.07 0.81
N GLN A 123 -0.67 1.43 -0.31
CA GLN A 123 -1.66 0.77 -1.17
C GLN A 123 -2.31 -0.45 -0.48
N LEU A 124 -1.53 -1.19 0.32
CA LEU A 124 -2.09 -2.28 1.13
C LEU A 124 -3.02 -1.75 2.24
N GLU A 125 -2.67 -0.65 2.90
CA GLU A 125 -3.51 0.01 3.92
C GLU A 125 -4.87 0.43 3.37
N GLU A 126 -4.87 1.10 2.21
CA GLU A 126 -6.08 1.52 1.53
C GLU A 126 -6.92 0.31 1.11
N HIS A 127 -6.28 -0.71 0.51
CA HIS A 127 -6.97 -1.93 0.10
C HIS A 127 -7.56 -2.69 1.30
N LEU A 128 -6.84 -2.81 2.41
CA LEU A 128 -7.35 -3.43 3.62
C LEU A 128 -8.54 -2.64 4.19
N SER A 129 -8.46 -1.31 4.21
CA SER A 129 -9.57 -0.46 4.64
C SER A 129 -10.81 -0.67 3.78
N TRP A 130 -10.64 -0.81 2.46
CA TRP A 130 -11.72 -1.13 1.53
C TRP A 130 -12.23 -2.57 1.73
N LEU A 131 -11.35 -3.55 1.84
CA LEU A 131 -11.69 -4.97 1.99
C LEU A 131 -12.49 -5.24 3.26
N LEU A 132 -12.13 -4.57 4.37
CA LEU A 132 -12.76 -4.73 5.67
C LEU A 132 -14.06 -3.93 5.83
N LYS A 133 -14.40 -3.09 4.85
CA LYS A 133 -15.66 -2.35 4.85
C LYS A 133 -16.82 -3.34 4.67
N LYS A 134 -17.74 -3.32 5.61
CA LYS A 134 -18.98 -4.09 5.48
C LYS A 134 -19.92 -3.40 4.50
N THR A 135 -20.68 -4.18 3.74
CA THR A 135 -21.63 -3.67 2.74
C THR A 135 -22.67 -2.72 3.35
N THR A 136 -22.96 -2.87 4.64
CA THR A 136 -23.92 -2.06 5.39
C THR A 136 -23.35 -0.77 5.97
N GLU A 137 -22.02 -0.59 5.93
CA GLU A 137 -21.33 0.55 6.53
C GLU A 137 -20.96 1.59 5.46
N ARG A 138 -21.28 2.87 5.69
CA ARG A 138 -20.84 3.97 4.82
C ARG A 138 -19.33 4.18 4.89
N ILE A 139 -18.74 4.01 6.08
CA ILE A 139 -17.32 4.19 6.36
C ILE A 139 -16.84 2.90 7.03
N GLY A 140 -15.90 2.21 6.39
CA GLY A 140 -15.24 1.04 6.96
C GLY A 140 -14.17 1.41 7.99
N PRO A 141 -13.59 0.42 8.69
CA PRO A 141 -12.45 0.65 9.57
C PRO A 141 -11.26 1.15 8.76
N ALA A 142 -10.65 2.26 9.19
CA ALA A 142 -9.37 2.69 8.63
C ALA A 142 -8.27 1.76 9.15
N VAL A 143 -7.50 1.18 8.24
CA VAL A 143 -6.31 0.41 8.56
C VAL A 143 -5.10 1.31 8.38
N GLU A 144 -4.32 1.47 9.44
CA GLU A 144 -3.04 2.18 9.42
C GLU A 144 -1.95 1.23 9.88
N LEU A 145 -0.93 1.04 9.04
CA LEU A 145 0.22 0.17 9.30
C LEU A 145 1.40 1.04 9.75
N ALA A 146 1.55 1.23 11.04
CA ALA A 146 2.64 2.03 11.61
C ALA A 146 3.91 1.18 11.78
N ASN A 147 5.07 1.76 11.48
CA ASN A 147 6.34 1.14 11.79
C ASN A 147 6.50 0.96 13.29
N GLN A 148 6.70 -0.29 13.72
CA GLN A 148 7.00 -0.56 15.13
C GLN A 148 8.51 -0.42 15.35
N PRO A 149 8.96 0.58 16.14
CA PRO A 149 10.36 0.71 16.49
C PRO A 149 10.83 -0.52 17.30
N THR A 150 12.06 -0.93 17.10
CA THR A 150 12.67 -2.03 17.87
C THR A 150 12.58 -1.76 19.38
N LYS A 151 12.60 -2.82 20.19
CA LYS A 151 12.59 -2.67 21.66
C LYS A 151 13.73 -1.76 22.14
N SER A 152 14.94 -1.94 21.60
CA SER A 152 16.10 -1.09 21.90
C SER A 152 15.87 0.38 21.55
N ALA A 153 15.27 0.68 20.39
CA ALA A 153 14.93 2.05 19.99
C ALA A 153 13.87 2.65 20.91
N ARG A 154 12.84 1.90 21.29
CA ARG A 154 11.83 2.36 22.25
C ARG A 154 12.42 2.61 23.65
N ASP A 155 13.29 1.72 24.11
CA ASP A 155 13.95 1.88 25.41
C ASP A 155 14.92 3.06 25.40
N LEU A 156 15.60 3.31 24.27
CA LEU A 156 16.44 4.48 24.09
C LEU A 156 15.61 5.77 24.16
N VAL A 157 14.49 5.85 23.44
CA VAL A 157 13.59 7.03 23.48
C VAL A 157 13.04 7.26 24.88
N LYS A 158 12.64 6.21 25.62
CA LYS A 158 12.15 6.31 26.98
C LYS A 158 13.19 6.84 27.98
N ARG A 159 14.47 6.52 27.76
CA ARG A 159 15.60 6.96 28.62
C ARG A 159 16.17 8.30 28.21
N SER A 160 15.91 8.74 26.98
CA SER A 160 16.44 9.99 26.44
C SER A 160 15.42 11.11 26.63
N HIS A 161 15.88 12.25 27.11
CA HIS A 161 15.06 13.45 27.03
C HIS A 161 14.97 13.92 25.57
N VAL A 162 13.77 14.01 25.04
CA VAL A 162 13.54 14.53 23.69
C VAL A 162 13.91 16.00 23.66
N ARG A 163 15.03 16.35 23.00
CA ARG A 163 15.50 17.74 22.89
C ARG A 163 14.95 18.46 21.66
N ALA A 164 14.62 17.71 20.61
CA ALA A 164 14.05 18.26 19.39
C ALA A 164 13.26 17.22 18.62
N VAL A 165 12.14 17.61 18.02
CA VAL A 165 11.37 16.80 17.08
C VAL A 165 11.35 17.53 15.75
N ASN A 166 11.87 16.88 14.71
CA ASN A 166 11.85 17.41 13.35
C ASN A 166 10.72 16.74 12.58
N PHE A 167 9.72 17.49 12.18
CA PHE A 167 8.69 17.04 11.24
C PHE A 167 9.15 17.37 9.83
N GLY A 168 9.59 16.36 9.08
CA GLY A 168 9.95 16.48 7.67
C GLY A 168 8.73 16.14 6.80
N GLY A 169 8.19 17.11 6.09
CA GLY A 169 7.13 16.92 5.10
C GLY A 169 7.10 18.08 4.11
N SER A 170 6.78 17.79 2.85
CA SER A 170 6.44 18.85 1.88
C SER A 170 5.00 19.24 2.10
N LEU A 171 4.76 20.39 2.71
CA LEU A 171 3.42 21.00 2.72
C LEU A 171 3.15 21.56 1.32
N MET A 172 2.24 20.95 0.58
CA MET A 172 1.68 21.57 -0.61
C MET A 172 0.77 22.71 -0.18
N ARG A 173 1.18 23.94 -0.45
CA ARG A 173 0.29 25.10 -0.34
C ARG A 173 -0.75 25.04 -1.45
N PRO A 174 -2.03 25.31 -1.16
CA PRO A 174 -3.01 25.51 -2.22
C PRO A 174 -2.58 26.70 -3.09
N LYS A 175 -2.84 26.60 -4.39
CA LYS A 175 -2.45 27.51 -5.48
C LYS A 175 -3.16 28.88 -5.41
N SER A 176 -2.98 29.67 -4.38
CA SER A 176 -3.58 31.02 -4.28
C SER A 176 -2.59 32.14 -4.02
N GLU A 177 -1.29 31.93 -4.20
CA GLU A 177 -0.33 33.03 -4.24
C GLU A 177 0.60 32.86 -5.43
N GLU A 178 0.32 33.57 -6.50
CA GLU A 178 1.26 33.90 -7.56
C GLU A 178 2.50 34.56 -6.97
N ASN A 179 3.68 34.04 -7.33
CA ASN A 179 5.03 34.52 -7.03
C ASN A 179 5.80 33.84 -5.87
N ALA A 180 5.83 32.52 -5.84
CA ALA A 180 6.89 31.85 -5.07
C ALA A 180 7.63 30.82 -5.92
N THR A 181 8.80 31.17 -6.38
CA THR A 181 9.77 30.32 -7.09
C THR A 181 10.29 29.24 -6.15
N GLY A 182 9.92 27.96 -6.39
CA GLY A 182 10.52 26.76 -5.84
C GLY A 182 9.88 26.21 -4.54
N PRO A 183 10.05 24.91 -4.28
CA PRO A 183 9.51 24.27 -3.07
C PRO A 183 10.32 24.72 -1.85
N ARG A 184 9.70 25.53 -0.99
CA ARG A 184 10.30 25.90 0.31
C ARG A 184 10.13 24.72 1.28
N ARG A 185 11.24 24.14 1.72
CA ARG A 185 11.28 23.25 2.88
C ARG A 185 11.12 24.09 4.14
N HIS A 186 10.01 23.93 4.85
CA HIS A 186 9.87 24.48 6.19
C HIS A 186 10.36 23.45 7.21
N GLN A 187 11.42 23.75 7.92
CA GLN A 187 11.85 23.00 9.11
C GLN A 187 11.25 23.69 10.33
N PHE A 188 10.43 22.97 11.09
CA PHE A 188 9.95 23.42 12.38
C PHE A 188 10.84 22.79 13.47
N LYS A 189 11.53 23.64 14.22
CA LYS A 189 12.29 23.21 15.40
C LYS A 189 11.46 23.56 16.62
N VAL A 190 10.90 22.56 17.30
CA VAL A 190 10.26 22.74 18.59
C VAL A 190 11.32 22.56 19.67
N VAL A 191 11.65 23.64 20.38
CA VAL A 191 12.59 23.65 21.49
C VAL A 191 11.80 23.99 22.75
N GLY A 192 11.63 23.02 23.63
CA GLY A 192 11.00 23.23 24.93
C GLY A 192 11.18 22.02 25.84
N PRO A 193 11.21 22.17 27.14
CA PRO A 193 11.14 21.05 28.05
C PRO A 193 9.75 20.44 27.95
N MET A 194 9.69 19.18 27.51
CA MET A 194 8.49 18.35 27.71
C MET A 194 8.53 17.80 29.12
N LEU A 195 7.57 18.22 29.95
CA LEU A 195 7.29 17.67 31.27
C LEU A 195 6.77 16.23 31.17
#